data_26a2e32fd0e30f704ab7915cddc4944e
#
_entry.id   26a2e32fd0e30f704ab7915cddc4944e
#
_cell.length_a   1.000
_cell.length_b   1.000
_cell.length_c   1.000
_cell.angle_alpha   90.00
_cell.angle_beta   90.00
_cell.angle_gamma   90.00
#
_symmetry.space_group_name_H-M   'P 1'
#
loop_
_entity.id
_entity.type
_entity.pdbx_description
1 polymer ?
#
loop_
_entity_poly.entity_id
_entity_poly.type
_entity_poly.pdbx_seq_one_letter_code
_entity_poly.pdbx_strand_id
1 'polypeptide(L)'
;GISASGSITTARDAETQAVFSLRGKPLNSFGMSRKVVYENEEFNFLQHALNIENGLEELRYDKVVIATDADDDGMHIRILLMTFFIQFFPELIREGHLFILQTPLFRVRNKQQTIYCYSDAEREEAISLLGKNPEITRFKGLGEISPQEFKAFIGEGMRLDRVRLEDSHKVKDLLSFYMGKN
;
A
#
# COMPACT_ATOMS: atom_id res chain seq x y z
N GLY A 1 -1.96 -11.24 -5.05
CA GLY A 1 -2.90 -12.25 -5.48
C GLY A 1 -4.26 -12.12 -4.82
N ILE A 2 -5.15 -13.00 -5.19
CA ILE A 2 -6.52 -13.06 -4.64
C ILE A 2 -6.49 -13.14 -3.11
N SER A 3 -5.51 -13.84 -2.54
CA SER A 3 -5.36 -14.03 -1.11
C SER A 3 -5.09 -12.75 -0.33
N ALA A 4 -4.24 -11.84 -0.85
CA ALA A 4 -3.94 -10.57 -0.18
C ALA A 4 -5.17 -9.67 -0.11
N SER A 5 -5.83 -9.46 -1.24
CA SER A 5 -7.05 -8.66 -1.33
C SER A 5 -8.18 -9.27 -0.49
N GLY A 6 -8.32 -10.58 -0.51
CA GLY A 6 -9.32 -11.29 0.30
C GLY A 6 -9.09 -11.12 1.79
N SER A 7 -7.84 -11.22 2.26
CA SER A 7 -7.51 -11.05 3.67
C SER A 7 -7.82 -9.62 4.16
N ILE A 8 -7.43 -8.61 3.39
CA ILE A 8 -7.71 -7.21 3.75
C ILE A 8 -9.22 -6.94 3.74
N THR A 9 -9.93 -7.42 2.73
CA THR A 9 -11.37 -7.25 2.61
C THR A 9 -12.11 -7.86 3.80
N THR A 10 -11.69 -9.05 4.22
CA THR A 10 -12.27 -9.73 5.39
C THR A 10 -11.95 -8.99 6.69
N ALA A 11 -10.73 -8.45 6.81
CA ALA A 11 -10.26 -7.80 8.04
C ALA A 11 -10.76 -6.37 8.21
N ARG A 12 -11.16 -5.69 7.12
CA ARG A 12 -11.53 -4.27 7.15
C ARG A 12 -12.72 -3.99 8.06
N ASP A 13 -12.76 -2.78 8.58
CA ASP A 13 -13.97 -2.22 9.16
C ASP A 13 -14.90 -1.76 8.02
N ALA A 14 -15.96 -2.52 7.75
CA ALA A 14 -16.84 -2.26 6.61
C ALA A 14 -17.58 -0.92 6.68
N GLU A 15 -17.71 -0.33 7.86
CA GLU A 15 -18.36 0.98 8.04
C GLU A 15 -17.47 2.13 7.61
N THR A 16 -16.14 1.99 7.76
CA THR A 16 -15.19 3.07 7.57
C THR A 16 -14.14 2.80 6.48
N GLN A 17 -14.01 1.56 6.02
CA GLN A 17 -12.96 1.14 5.10
C GLN A 17 -13.54 0.41 3.89
N ALA A 18 -12.99 0.70 2.72
CA ALA A 18 -13.28 -0.02 1.49
C ALA A 18 -11.97 -0.47 0.84
N VAL A 19 -12.03 -1.54 0.06
CA VAL A 19 -10.87 -2.09 -0.64
C VAL A 19 -11.12 -2.06 -2.14
N PHE A 20 -10.18 -1.46 -2.86
CA PHE A 20 -10.13 -1.50 -4.31
C PHE A 20 -8.95 -2.36 -4.74
N SER A 21 -9.22 -3.47 -5.44
CA SER A 21 -8.20 -4.42 -5.85
C SER A 21 -7.76 -4.17 -7.28
N LEU A 22 -6.43 -4.17 -7.50
CA LEU A 22 -5.86 -4.08 -8.84
C LEU A 22 -5.51 -5.48 -9.36
N ARG A 23 -5.74 -5.69 -10.66
CA ARG A 23 -5.42 -6.93 -11.35
C ARG A 23 -4.08 -6.78 -12.08
N GLY A 24 -3.00 -7.19 -11.43
CA GLY A 24 -1.66 -7.09 -11.99
C GLY A 24 -1.08 -5.69 -11.91
N LYS A 25 -0.11 -5.40 -12.76
CA LYS A 25 0.56 -4.10 -12.78
C LYS A 25 -0.31 -3.07 -13.51
N PRO A 26 -0.53 -1.89 -12.89
CA PRO A 26 -1.30 -0.84 -13.55
C PRO A 26 -0.52 -0.23 -14.72
N LEU A 27 -1.26 0.46 -15.59
CA LEU A 27 -0.69 1.21 -16.71
C LEU A 27 0.31 2.26 -16.20
N ASN A 28 1.44 2.42 -16.90
CA ASN A 28 2.32 3.55 -16.67
C ASN A 28 1.70 4.80 -17.33
N SER A 29 1.14 5.67 -16.51
CA SER A 29 0.42 6.87 -16.96
C SER A 29 1.33 8.09 -17.17
N PHE A 30 2.64 7.95 -16.97
CA PHE A 30 3.58 9.05 -17.10
C PHE A 30 3.51 9.66 -18.51
N GLY A 31 3.31 10.97 -18.58
CA GLY A 31 3.25 11.71 -19.86
C GLY A 31 1.95 11.55 -20.65
N MET A 32 1.01 10.74 -20.17
CA MET A 32 -0.27 10.55 -20.85
C MET A 32 -1.29 11.63 -20.49
N SER A 33 -2.26 11.89 -21.40
CA SER A 33 -3.39 12.76 -21.10
C SER A 33 -4.42 12.03 -20.24
N ARG A 34 -5.28 12.78 -19.54
CA ARG A 34 -6.40 12.21 -18.78
C ARG A 34 -7.30 11.34 -19.61
N LYS A 35 -7.63 11.78 -20.83
CA LYS A 35 -8.48 11.03 -21.74
C LYS A 35 -7.92 9.65 -22.02
N VAL A 36 -6.63 9.57 -22.33
CA VAL A 36 -5.95 8.29 -22.62
C VAL A 36 -5.90 7.40 -21.38
N VAL A 37 -5.58 7.96 -20.22
CA VAL A 37 -5.51 7.20 -18.98
C VAL A 37 -6.87 6.66 -18.57
N TYR A 38 -7.94 7.42 -18.77
CA TYR A 38 -9.31 6.98 -18.44
C TYR A 38 -9.87 5.94 -19.41
N GLU A 39 -9.22 5.70 -20.53
CA GLU A 39 -9.50 4.53 -21.38
C GLU A 39 -9.04 3.24 -20.67
N ASN A 40 -8.11 3.33 -19.73
CA ASN A 40 -7.75 2.22 -18.86
C ASN A 40 -8.86 2.01 -17.83
N GLU A 41 -9.44 0.83 -17.85
CA GLU A 41 -10.62 0.50 -17.05
C GLU A 41 -10.35 0.63 -15.54
N GLU A 42 -9.19 0.15 -15.06
CA GLU A 42 -8.86 0.19 -13.63
C GLU A 42 -8.70 1.62 -13.12
N PHE A 43 -8.02 2.49 -13.86
CA PHE A 43 -7.88 3.88 -13.45
C PHE A 43 -9.19 4.65 -13.55
N ASN A 44 -10.01 4.34 -14.53
CA ASN A 44 -11.33 4.93 -14.62
C ASN A 44 -12.21 4.54 -13.42
N PHE A 45 -12.23 3.28 -13.06
CA PHE A 45 -12.96 2.81 -11.87
C PHE A 45 -12.39 3.40 -10.57
N LEU A 46 -11.07 3.51 -10.46
CA LEU A 46 -10.44 4.06 -9.27
C LEU A 46 -10.85 5.51 -9.02
N GLN A 47 -10.78 6.36 -10.04
CA GLN A 47 -11.18 7.76 -9.88
C GLN A 47 -12.68 7.91 -9.56
N HIS A 48 -13.53 7.05 -10.12
CA HIS A 48 -14.95 7.03 -9.77
C HIS A 48 -15.17 6.55 -8.33
N ALA A 49 -14.46 5.52 -7.90
CA ALA A 49 -14.57 5.00 -6.54
C ALA A 49 -14.20 6.06 -5.50
N LEU A 50 -13.21 6.88 -5.80
CA LEU A 50 -12.76 7.97 -4.93
C LEU A 50 -13.60 9.24 -5.08
N ASN A 51 -14.30 9.39 -6.20
CA ASN A 51 -15.08 10.58 -6.55
C ASN A 51 -14.23 11.87 -6.60
N ILE A 52 -13.11 11.79 -7.32
CA ILE A 52 -12.12 12.88 -7.39
C ILE A 52 -12.02 13.55 -8.77
N GLU A 53 -12.82 13.16 -9.76
CA GLU A 53 -12.74 13.68 -11.12
C GLU A 53 -12.90 15.21 -11.16
N ASN A 54 -13.78 15.75 -10.35
CA ASN A 54 -14.12 17.18 -10.33
C ASN A 54 -13.52 17.94 -9.15
N GLY A 55 -12.47 17.40 -8.53
CA GLY A 55 -11.80 17.99 -7.37
C GLY A 55 -12.03 17.18 -6.10
N LEU A 56 -11.55 17.71 -4.97
CA LEU A 56 -11.56 16.99 -3.69
C LEU A 56 -12.82 17.24 -2.83
N GLU A 57 -13.69 18.16 -3.22
CA GLU A 57 -14.85 18.52 -2.40
C GLU A 57 -15.78 17.35 -2.10
N GLU A 58 -15.86 16.40 -3.02
CA GLU A 58 -16.72 15.21 -2.88
C GLU A 58 -15.93 13.93 -2.63
N LEU A 59 -14.67 14.06 -2.23
CA LEU A 59 -13.82 12.91 -1.89
C LEU A 59 -14.53 12.04 -0.84
N ARG A 60 -14.67 10.76 -1.14
CA ARG A 60 -15.41 9.82 -0.27
C ARG A 60 -14.64 9.36 0.95
N TYR A 61 -13.32 9.42 0.89
CA TYR A 61 -12.45 8.86 1.93
C TYR A 61 -11.41 9.88 2.36
N ASP A 62 -11.27 10.05 3.67
CA ASP A 62 -10.24 10.92 4.22
C ASP A 62 -8.83 10.44 3.89
N LYS A 63 -8.63 9.12 3.89
CA LYS A 63 -7.34 8.51 3.59
C LYS A 63 -7.46 7.53 2.44
N VAL A 64 -6.61 7.71 1.44
CA VAL A 64 -6.41 6.76 0.34
C VAL A 64 -5.08 6.07 0.61
N VAL A 65 -5.10 4.76 0.78
CA VAL A 65 -3.95 3.98 1.23
C VAL A 65 -3.54 2.97 0.16
N ILE A 66 -2.29 3.05 -0.27
CA ILE A 66 -1.71 2.09 -1.20
C ILE A 66 -1.10 0.94 -0.39
N ALA A 67 -1.57 -0.28 -0.65
CA ALA A 67 -1.07 -1.49 -0.01
C ALA A 67 -0.51 -2.44 -1.07
N THR A 68 0.78 -2.75 -0.99
CA THR A 68 1.48 -3.62 -1.94
C THR A 68 2.37 -4.61 -1.20
N ASP A 69 2.72 -5.71 -1.88
CA ASP A 69 3.73 -6.64 -1.39
C ASP A 69 5.09 -5.92 -1.24
N ALA A 70 5.94 -6.43 -0.36
CA ALA A 70 7.25 -5.85 -0.08
C ALA A 70 8.34 -6.29 -1.09
N ASP A 71 7.97 -6.99 -2.15
CA ASP A 71 8.90 -7.43 -3.20
C ASP A 71 9.06 -6.38 -4.31
N ASP A 72 9.92 -6.65 -5.29
CA ASP A 72 10.19 -5.76 -6.42
C ASP A 72 8.92 -5.47 -7.24
N ASP A 73 8.08 -6.47 -7.47
CA ASP A 73 6.83 -6.28 -8.20
C ASP A 73 5.86 -5.37 -7.45
N GLY A 74 5.76 -5.55 -6.13
CA GLY A 74 4.94 -4.68 -5.28
C GLY A 74 5.45 -3.24 -5.28
N MET A 75 6.75 -3.03 -5.23
CA MET A 75 7.36 -1.71 -5.32
C MET A 75 7.09 -1.05 -6.68
N HIS A 76 7.14 -1.81 -7.76
CA HIS A 76 6.80 -1.31 -9.10
C HIS A 76 5.33 -0.88 -9.18
N ILE A 77 4.42 -1.69 -8.68
CA ILE A 77 2.99 -1.36 -8.60
C ILE A 77 2.77 -0.07 -7.81
N ARG A 78 3.42 0.06 -6.66
CA ARG A 78 3.37 1.27 -5.83
C ARG A 78 3.77 2.52 -6.62
N ILE A 79 4.89 2.46 -7.34
CA ILE A 79 5.40 3.59 -8.12
C ILE A 79 4.44 3.95 -9.26
N LEU A 80 3.85 2.96 -9.92
CA LEU A 80 2.87 3.20 -10.99
C LEU A 80 1.61 3.90 -10.46
N LEU A 81 1.13 3.50 -9.29
CA LEU A 81 0.00 4.17 -8.63
C LEU A 81 0.35 5.59 -8.20
N MET A 82 1.51 5.79 -7.60
CA MET A 82 1.98 7.12 -7.20
C MET A 82 2.11 8.03 -8.42
N THR A 83 2.62 7.54 -9.54
CA THR A 83 2.73 8.28 -10.80
C THR A 83 1.36 8.79 -11.26
N PHE A 84 0.36 7.94 -11.22
CA PHE A 84 -1.01 8.31 -11.56
C PHE A 84 -1.54 9.46 -10.68
N PHE A 85 -1.41 9.33 -9.36
CA PHE A 85 -1.89 10.35 -8.43
C PHE A 85 -1.09 11.65 -8.53
N ILE A 86 0.23 11.57 -8.66
CA ILE A 86 1.08 12.77 -8.80
C ILE A 86 0.72 13.54 -10.07
N GLN A 87 0.50 12.83 -11.16
CA GLN A 87 0.26 13.47 -12.46
C GLN A 87 -1.14 14.05 -12.58
N PHE A 88 -2.16 13.37 -12.09
CA PHE A 88 -3.56 13.76 -12.33
C PHE A 88 -4.29 14.32 -11.11
N PHE A 89 -3.82 14.00 -9.91
CA PHE A 89 -4.47 14.41 -8.67
C PHE A 89 -3.45 14.91 -7.63
N PRO A 90 -2.60 15.89 -8.00
CA PRO A 90 -1.57 16.38 -7.07
C PRO A 90 -2.16 16.99 -5.80
N GLU A 91 -3.38 17.51 -5.86
CA GLU A 91 -4.04 18.10 -4.70
C GLU A 91 -4.40 17.06 -3.64
N LEU A 92 -4.73 15.83 -4.06
CA LEU A 92 -4.96 14.72 -3.15
C LEU A 92 -3.73 14.47 -2.27
N ILE A 93 -2.54 14.62 -2.85
CA ILE A 93 -1.26 14.47 -2.14
C ILE A 93 -0.98 15.72 -1.29
N ARG A 94 -1.13 16.89 -1.88
CA ARG A 94 -0.82 18.17 -1.23
C ARG A 94 -1.66 18.36 0.05
N GLU A 95 -2.91 17.95 0.03
CA GLU A 95 -3.81 18.09 1.17
C GLU A 95 -3.72 16.90 2.16
N GLY A 96 -2.82 15.96 1.93
CA GLY A 96 -2.50 14.91 2.90
C GLY A 96 -3.47 13.75 2.93
N HIS A 97 -4.02 13.36 1.79
CA HIS A 97 -4.96 12.24 1.69
C HIS A 97 -4.34 10.94 1.21
N LEU A 98 -3.15 10.97 0.61
CA LEU A 98 -2.52 9.77 0.05
C LEU A 98 -1.42 9.24 0.95
N PHE A 99 -1.51 7.94 1.26
CA PHE A 99 -0.60 7.24 2.17
C PHE A 99 -0.17 5.90 1.59
N ILE A 100 0.95 5.41 2.10
CA ILE A 100 1.43 4.05 1.85
C ILE A 100 1.31 3.28 3.16
N LEU A 101 0.70 2.10 3.10
CA LEU A 101 0.59 1.21 4.25
C LEU A 101 1.92 0.53 4.52
N GLN A 102 2.43 0.68 5.74
CA GLN A 102 3.51 -0.17 6.22
C GLN A 102 2.93 -1.49 6.66
N THR A 103 3.52 -2.59 6.19
CA THR A 103 3.15 -3.95 6.59
C THR A 103 4.36 -4.61 7.25
N PRO A 104 4.15 -5.51 8.21
CA PRO A 104 5.27 -6.13 8.90
C PRO A 104 6.08 -7.01 7.94
N LEU A 105 7.40 -7.01 8.15
CA LEU A 105 8.34 -7.86 7.45
C LEU A 105 8.55 -9.20 8.14
N PHE A 106 8.39 -9.21 9.48
CA PHE A 106 8.61 -10.41 10.30
C PHE A 106 7.53 -10.55 11.37
N ARG A 107 7.30 -11.80 11.76
CA ARG A 107 6.54 -12.15 12.95
C ARG A 107 7.45 -12.96 13.85
N VAL A 108 7.66 -12.49 15.10
CA VAL A 108 8.45 -13.17 16.11
C VAL A 108 7.51 -13.55 17.25
N ARG A 109 7.41 -14.84 17.56
CA ARG A 109 6.46 -15.30 18.58
C ARG A 109 6.99 -16.45 19.42
N ASN A 110 6.49 -16.52 20.65
CA ASN A 110 6.58 -17.67 21.53
C ASN A 110 5.16 -18.09 21.94
N LYS A 111 5.05 -18.97 22.95
CA LYS A 111 3.72 -19.44 23.40
C LYS A 111 2.89 -18.34 24.09
N GLN A 112 3.51 -17.29 24.60
CA GLN A 112 2.84 -16.24 25.35
C GLN A 112 2.59 -14.98 24.56
N GLN A 113 3.43 -14.68 23.56
CA GLN A 113 3.42 -13.36 22.90
C GLN A 113 3.80 -13.46 21.43
N THR A 114 3.16 -12.60 20.60
CA THR A 114 3.49 -12.39 19.20
C THR A 114 3.86 -10.93 19.00
N ILE A 115 4.99 -10.69 18.34
CA ILE A 115 5.45 -9.35 18.00
C ILE A 115 5.64 -9.26 16.49
N TYR A 116 5.01 -8.24 15.88
CA TYR A 116 5.20 -7.96 14.45
C TYR A 116 6.26 -6.89 14.29
N CYS A 117 7.20 -7.13 13.39
CA CYS A 117 8.38 -6.31 13.20
C CYS A 117 8.42 -5.72 11.80
N TYR A 118 8.66 -4.42 11.71
CA TYR A 118 8.66 -3.67 10.45
C TYR A 118 10.08 -3.37 9.95
N SER A 119 11.09 -3.82 10.68
CA SER A 119 12.49 -3.64 10.33
C SER A 119 13.34 -4.75 10.95
N ASP A 120 14.59 -4.87 10.49
CA ASP A 120 15.56 -5.79 11.10
C ASP A 120 15.86 -5.43 12.56
N ALA A 121 15.92 -4.14 12.86
CA ALA A 121 16.14 -3.66 14.23
C ALA A 121 14.99 -4.08 15.16
N GLU A 122 13.75 -3.93 14.73
CA GLU A 122 12.59 -4.38 15.50
C GLU A 122 12.60 -5.89 15.71
N ARG A 123 13.02 -6.64 14.70
CA ARG A 123 13.16 -8.10 14.81
C ARG A 123 14.16 -8.47 15.90
N GLU A 124 15.34 -7.84 15.92
CA GLU A 124 16.38 -8.10 16.93
C GLU A 124 15.89 -7.77 18.33
N GLU A 125 15.19 -6.66 18.51
CA GLU A 125 14.57 -6.31 19.79
C GLU A 125 13.54 -7.34 20.23
N ALA A 126 12.70 -7.80 19.30
CA ALA A 126 11.68 -8.81 19.60
C ALA A 126 12.30 -10.14 20.01
N ILE A 127 13.37 -10.57 19.34
CA ILE A 127 14.11 -11.79 19.69
C ILE A 127 14.67 -11.68 21.10
N SER A 128 15.28 -10.55 21.44
CA SER A 128 15.82 -10.30 22.78
C SER A 128 14.71 -10.33 23.84
N LEU A 129 13.56 -9.75 23.52
CA LEU A 129 12.43 -9.65 24.46
C LEU A 129 11.78 -11.00 24.73
N LEU A 130 11.61 -11.84 23.70
CA LEU A 130 10.92 -13.12 23.81
C LEU A 130 11.78 -14.26 24.37
N GLY A 131 13.10 -14.04 24.50
CA GLY A 131 13.98 -15.02 25.11
C GLY A 131 14.39 -16.16 24.20
N LYS A 132 14.41 -17.40 24.74
CA LYS A 132 14.99 -18.56 24.04
C LYS A 132 14.13 -19.04 22.85
N ASN A 133 14.76 -19.12 21.69
CA ASN A 133 14.23 -19.80 20.49
C ASN A 133 12.80 -19.40 20.10
N PRO A 134 12.51 -18.11 19.93
CA PRO A 134 11.21 -17.73 19.40
C PRO A 134 11.07 -18.19 17.95
N GLU A 135 9.82 -18.43 17.52
CA GLU A 135 9.55 -18.71 16.12
C GLU A 135 9.61 -17.42 15.32
N ILE A 136 10.39 -17.40 14.24
CA ILE A 136 10.55 -16.24 13.36
C ILE A 136 10.00 -16.57 12.00
N THR A 137 9.03 -15.79 11.52
CA THR A 137 8.48 -15.89 10.17
C THR A 137 8.80 -14.62 9.41
N ARG A 138 9.34 -14.76 8.21
CA ARG A 138 9.53 -13.65 7.28
C ARG A 138 8.36 -13.61 6.30
N PHE A 139 7.69 -12.46 6.20
CA PHE A 139 6.62 -12.26 5.23
C PHE A 139 7.19 -11.80 3.88
N LYS A 140 6.86 -12.53 2.82
CA LYS A 140 7.27 -12.19 1.45
C LYS A 140 6.19 -11.40 0.72
N GLY A 141 4.92 -11.62 1.07
CA GLY A 141 3.79 -10.95 0.46
C GLY A 141 2.61 -10.84 1.40
N LEU A 142 1.68 -9.97 1.09
CA LEU A 142 0.48 -9.72 1.90
C LEU A 142 -0.43 -10.95 2.03
N GLY A 143 -0.38 -11.84 1.04
CA GLY A 143 -1.18 -13.07 1.05
C GLY A 143 -0.79 -14.08 2.13
N GLU A 144 0.38 -13.93 2.74
CA GLU A 144 0.84 -14.78 3.85
C GLU A 144 0.26 -14.33 5.20
N ILE A 145 -0.35 -13.15 5.25
CA ILE A 145 -0.92 -12.58 6.47
C ILE A 145 -2.41 -12.93 6.51
N SER A 146 -2.85 -13.57 7.59
CA SER A 146 -4.25 -13.95 7.75
C SER A 146 -5.15 -12.75 7.99
N PRO A 147 -6.48 -12.85 7.74
CA PRO A 147 -7.41 -11.76 8.04
C PRO A 147 -7.37 -11.30 9.49
N GLN A 148 -7.21 -12.22 10.43
CA GLN A 148 -7.12 -11.87 11.86
C GLN A 148 -5.87 -11.06 12.17
N GLU A 149 -4.74 -11.39 11.55
CA GLU A 149 -3.50 -10.64 11.69
C GLU A 149 -3.64 -9.25 11.08
N PHE A 150 -4.27 -9.13 9.90
CA PHE A 150 -4.48 -7.84 9.24
C PHE A 150 -5.24 -6.82 10.09
N LYS A 151 -6.17 -7.26 10.92
CA LYS A 151 -6.91 -6.35 11.82
C LYS A 151 -5.98 -5.49 12.67
N ALA A 152 -4.84 -6.04 13.08
CA ALA A 152 -3.85 -5.31 13.88
C ALA A 152 -3.12 -4.23 13.05
N PHE A 153 -3.03 -4.40 11.72
CA PHE A 153 -2.25 -3.52 10.86
C PHE A 153 -3.07 -2.45 10.14
N ILE A 154 -4.37 -2.63 10.04
CA ILE A 154 -5.26 -1.69 9.35
C ILE A 154 -6.26 -1.02 10.28
N GLY A 155 -6.16 -1.25 11.59
CA GLY A 155 -6.96 -0.60 12.63
C GLY A 155 -6.26 0.64 13.21
N GLU A 156 -6.50 0.90 14.49
CA GLU A 156 -5.96 2.08 15.18
C GLU A 156 -4.43 2.11 15.21
N GLY A 157 -3.76 0.95 15.24
CA GLY A 157 -2.32 0.84 15.21
C GLY A 157 -1.69 0.89 13.83
N MET A 158 -2.44 1.25 12.82
CA MET A 158 -1.99 1.30 11.43
C MET A 158 -0.82 2.27 11.26
N ARG A 159 0.26 1.80 10.63
CA ARG A 159 1.42 2.62 10.30
C ARG A 159 1.32 3.09 8.86
N LEU A 160 1.23 4.40 8.66
CA LEU A 160 1.08 5.01 7.35
C LEU A 160 2.23 5.97 7.08
N ASP A 161 2.76 5.92 5.86
CA ASP A 161 3.70 6.91 5.35
C ASP A 161 2.95 7.85 4.41
N ARG A 162 2.92 9.13 4.74
CA ARG A 162 2.30 10.13 3.88
C ARG A 162 3.12 10.32 2.62
N VAL A 163 2.45 10.25 1.47
CA VAL A 163 3.05 10.61 0.18
C VAL A 163 3.12 12.14 0.09
N ARG A 164 4.26 12.68 -0.36
CA ARG A 164 4.51 14.12 -0.51
C ARG A 164 4.89 14.45 -1.94
N LEU A 165 4.53 15.63 -2.41
CA LEU A 165 4.92 16.09 -3.76
C LEU A 165 6.43 16.27 -3.90
N GLU A 166 7.14 16.55 -2.82
CA GLU A 166 8.61 16.62 -2.79
C GLU A 166 9.26 15.29 -3.21
N ASP A 167 8.54 14.19 -3.09
CA ASP A 167 9.01 12.85 -3.46
C ASP A 167 8.88 12.56 -4.96
N SER A 168 8.33 13.49 -5.75
CA SER A 168 8.07 13.27 -7.18
C SER A 168 9.32 12.93 -7.99
N HIS A 169 10.47 13.52 -7.65
CA HIS A 169 11.75 13.19 -8.30
C HIS A 169 12.16 11.75 -8.04
N LYS A 170 12.01 11.29 -6.79
CA LYS A 170 12.31 9.91 -6.41
C LYS A 170 11.41 8.93 -7.16
N VAL A 171 10.15 9.28 -7.33
CA VAL A 171 9.19 8.44 -8.08
C VAL A 171 9.61 8.34 -9.55
N LYS A 172 9.99 9.44 -10.20
CA LYS A 172 10.46 9.44 -11.57
C LYS A 172 11.73 8.60 -11.74
N ASP A 173 12.69 8.75 -10.84
CA ASP A 173 13.94 8.00 -10.87
C ASP A 173 13.68 6.49 -10.70
N LEU A 174 12.83 6.13 -9.75
CA LEU A 174 12.46 4.74 -9.51
C LEU A 174 11.69 4.15 -10.70
N LEU A 175 10.80 4.92 -11.31
CA LEU A 175 10.06 4.48 -12.49
C LEU A 175 11.01 4.17 -13.65
N SER A 176 11.98 5.04 -13.91
CA SER A 176 13.01 4.82 -14.92
C SER A 176 13.83 3.56 -14.63
N PHE A 177 14.18 3.34 -13.37
CA PHE A 177 14.90 2.15 -12.91
C PHE A 177 14.11 0.86 -13.21
N TYR A 178 12.83 0.82 -12.88
CA TYR A 178 11.99 -0.35 -13.14
C TYR A 178 11.73 -0.59 -14.62
N MET A 179 11.58 0.47 -15.41
CA MET A 179 11.41 0.34 -16.85
C MET A 179 12.67 -0.14 -17.55
N GLY A 180 13.84 0.18 -17.02
CA GLY A 180 15.13 -0.30 -17.56
C GLY A 180 15.42 -1.78 -17.28
N LYS A 181 14.60 -2.44 -16.45
CA LYS A 181 14.74 -3.87 -16.12
C LYS A 181 14.01 -4.81 -17.08
N ASN A 182 13.32 -4.30 -18.07
CA ASN A 182 12.58 -5.11 -19.05
C ASN A 182 13.46 -5.57 -20.20
#